data_0c6c729df5ca561bd28f2c28ee81e71a
#
_entry.id   0c6c729df5ca561bd28f2c28ee81e71a
#
_cell.length_a   1.000
_cell.length_b   1.000
_cell.length_c   1.000
_cell.angle_alpha   90.00
_cell.angle_beta   90.00
_cell.angle_gamma   90.00
#
_symmetry.space_group_name_H-M   'P 1'
#
loop_
_entity.id
_entity.type
_entity.pdbx_description
1 polymer ?
#
loop_
_entity_poly.entity_id
_entity_poly.type
_entity_poly.pdbx_seq_one_letter_code
_entity_poly.pdbx_strand_id
1 'polypeptide(L)'
;QAIHAAPLNAGREASTPFLNARAQACRLCRDFPCAAACPTGALEMPAERKAAAMGVAVINEDTCLSFQGMRCEVCYRACPLIDEAIRIDYRPREGDAIHAVFAPQVIDEDCAGCGLCEQRCPVSDPAPAIVVVPTGADAAAYTARRNGEA
;
A
#
# COMPACT_ATOMS: atom_id res chain seq x y z
N GLN A 1 -3.62 -4.27 16.15
CA GLN A 1 -4.87 -4.66 15.48
C GLN A 1 -5.08 -3.75 14.27
N ALA A 2 -5.16 -4.29 13.03
CA ALA A 2 -5.21 -3.48 11.80
C ALA A 2 -6.64 -3.05 11.44
N ILE A 3 -7.64 -3.83 11.84
CA ILE A 3 -9.06 -3.53 11.57
C ILE A 3 -9.63 -2.73 12.74
N HIS A 4 -10.25 -1.59 12.43
CA HIS A 4 -10.86 -0.67 13.37
C HIS A 4 -12.33 -0.44 13.02
N ALA A 5 -13.15 -0.06 14.01
CA ALA A 5 -14.50 0.42 13.77
C ALA A 5 -14.48 1.88 13.34
N ALA A 6 -15.25 2.24 12.34
CA ALA A 6 -15.35 3.64 11.89
C ALA A 6 -16.02 4.50 12.96
N PRO A 7 -15.44 5.67 13.31
CA PRO A 7 -16.09 6.63 14.17
C PRO A 7 -17.27 7.32 13.46
N LEU A 8 -18.18 7.93 14.22
CA LEU A 8 -19.40 8.58 13.71
C LEU A 8 -19.17 9.67 12.64
N ASN A 9 -17.98 10.26 12.62
CA ASN A 9 -17.62 11.37 11.73
C ASN A 9 -16.68 10.97 10.57
N ALA A 10 -16.54 9.67 10.29
CA ALA A 10 -15.59 9.17 9.29
C ALA A 10 -16.09 9.22 7.84
N GLY A 11 -17.24 9.83 7.54
CA GLY A 11 -17.84 9.84 6.20
C GLY A 11 -18.34 8.47 5.71
N ARG A 12 -18.53 7.54 6.64
CA ARG A 12 -19.09 6.20 6.44
C ARG A 12 -19.94 5.82 7.64
N GLU A 13 -20.75 4.77 7.52
CA GLU A 13 -21.58 4.31 8.64
C GLU A 13 -20.73 3.96 9.86
N ALA A 14 -21.21 4.40 11.04
CA ALA A 14 -20.53 4.12 12.30
C ALA A 14 -20.37 2.61 12.52
N SER A 15 -19.27 2.24 13.14
CA SER A 15 -18.88 0.85 13.40
C SER A 15 -18.58 0.00 12.15
N THR A 16 -18.62 0.57 10.93
CA THR A 16 -18.14 -0.14 9.74
C THR A 16 -16.69 -0.54 9.94
N PRO A 17 -16.32 -1.82 9.79
CA PRO A 17 -14.93 -2.24 9.86
C PRO A 17 -14.12 -1.59 8.73
N PHE A 18 -12.98 -1.00 9.06
CA PHE A 18 -12.08 -0.43 8.06
C PHE A 18 -10.62 -0.64 8.44
N LEU A 19 -9.76 -0.54 7.44
CA LEU A 19 -8.32 -0.59 7.58
C LEU A 19 -7.75 0.78 7.19
N ASN A 20 -6.97 1.39 8.11
CA ASN A 20 -6.21 2.60 7.81
C ASN A 20 -4.75 2.20 7.62
N ALA A 21 -4.36 2.01 6.36
CA ALA A 21 -3.03 1.52 6.01
C ALA A 21 -1.92 2.43 6.56
N ARG A 22 -2.09 3.76 6.53
CA ARG A 22 -1.09 4.71 7.03
C ARG A 22 -0.89 4.62 8.54
N ALA A 23 -1.97 4.49 9.30
CA ALA A 23 -1.92 4.41 10.76
C ALA A 23 -1.52 3.01 11.23
N GLN A 24 -2.18 1.98 10.70
CA GLN A 24 -2.01 0.59 11.14
C GLN A 24 -2.25 -0.36 9.96
N ALA A 25 -1.20 -0.68 9.22
CA ALA A 25 -1.26 -1.61 8.10
C ALA A 25 -1.56 -3.05 8.51
N CYS A 26 -2.12 -3.83 7.59
CA CYS A 26 -2.26 -5.27 7.75
C CYS A 26 -0.88 -5.94 7.75
N ARG A 27 -0.64 -6.86 8.69
CA ARG A 27 0.63 -7.59 8.80
C ARG A 27 0.76 -8.73 7.81
N LEU A 28 -0.30 -9.04 7.08
CA LEU A 28 -0.38 -10.15 6.14
C LEU A 28 0.11 -11.47 6.77
N CYS A 29 -0.47 -11.79 7.93
CA CYS A 29 -0.14 -13.00 8.71
C CYS A 29 -0.35 -14.27 7.88
N ARG A 30 0.45 -15.31 8.10
CA ARG A 30 0.33 -16.57 7.36
C ARG A 30 -0.94 -17.35 7.67
N ASP A 31 -1.44 -17.22 8.90
CA ASP A 31 -2.57 -17.94 9.48
C ASP A 31 -3.88 -17.12 9.47
N PHE A 32 -3.85 -15.88 9.00
CA PHE A 32 -5.01 -14.98 8.95
C PHE A 32 -5.93 -15.05 10.17
N PRO A 33 -5.42 -14.77 11.38
CA PRO A 33 -6.21 -14.95 12.62
C PRO A 33 -7.46 -14.05 12.65
N CYS A 34 -7.49 -12.96 11.88
CA CYS A 34 -8.67 -12.11 11.72
C CYS A 34 -9.80 -12.82 10.97
N ALA A 35 -9.50 -13.61 9.94
CA ALA A 35 -10.49 -14.41 9.22
C ALA A 35 -10.98 -15.58 10.10
N ALA A 36 -10.07 -16.29 10.76
CA ALA A 36 -10.42 -17.37 11.66
C ALA A 36 -11.31 -16.93 12.84
N ALA A 37 -11.13 -15.69 13.31
CA ALA A 37 -11.91 -15.13 14.43
C ALA A 37 -13.15 -14.34 13.96
N CYS A 38 -13.46 -14.26 12.67
CA CYS A 38 -14.59 -13.50 12.15
C CYS A 38 -15.92 -14.22 12.45
N PRO A 39 -16.80 -13.69 13.34
CA PRO A 39 -17.99 -14.43 13.76
C PRO A 39 -19.08 -14.49 12.66
N THR A 40 -19.01 -13.58 11.68
CA THR A 40 -19.99 -13.49 10.59
C THR A 40 -19.53 -14.17 9.31
N GLY A 41 -18.25 -14.63 9.25
CA GLY A 41 -17.65 -15.15 8.03
C GLY A 41 -17.41 -14.09 6.92
N ALA A 42 -17.54 -12.80 7.26
CA ALA A 42 -17.32 -11.72 6.28
C ALA A 42 -15.85 -11.61 5.83
N LEU A 43 -14.92 -12.13 6.61
CA LEU A 43 -13.52 -12.27 6.24
C LEU A 43 -13.27 -13.72 5.84
N GLU A 44 -13.19 -13.97 4.56
CA GLU A 44 -12.84 -15.29 4.04
C GLU A 44 -11.35 -15.58 4.22
N MET A 45 -11.03 -16.86 4.47
CA MET A 45 -9.63 -17.31 4.57
C MET A 45 -9.05 -17.39 3.16
N PRO A 46 -8.07 -16.54 2.80
CA PRO A 46 -7.43 -16.63 1.49
C PRO A 46 -6.54 -17.88 1.40
N ALA A 47 -6.46 -18.47 0.20
CA ALA A 47 -5.64 -19.68 -0.04
C ALA A 47 -4.14 -19.39 0.17
N GLU A 48 -3.71 -18.18 -0.15
CA GLU A 48 -2.33 -17.71 0.01
C GLU A 48 -2.33 -16.20 0.33
N ARG A 49 -1.20 -15.69 0.80
CA ARG A 49 -1.11 -14.28 1.26
C ARG A 49 -1.44 -13.25 0.18
N LYS A 50 -1.02 -13.49 -1.07
CA LYS A 50 -1.32 -12.57 -2.18
C LYS A 50 -2.80 -12.55 -2.54
N ALA A 51 -3.52 -13.66 -2.33
CA ALA A 51 -4.96 -13.76 -2.58
C ALA A 51 -5.83 -12.95 -1.59
N ALA A 52 -5.24 -12.29 -0.60
CA ALA A 52 -5.99 -11.42 0.33
C ALA A 52 -6.64 -10.20 -0.36
N ALA A 53 -6.14 -9.76 -1.51
CA ALA A 53 -6.72 -8.80 -2.47
C ALA A 53 -7.48 -7.60 -1.85
N MET A 54 -6.91 -6.97 -0.83
CA MET A 54 -7.50 -5.81 -0.14
C MET A 54 -7.42 -4.53 -0.97
N GLY A 55 -6.55 -4.48 -1.96
CA GLY A 55 -6.27 -3.35 -2.83
C GLY A 55 -4.94 -3.49 -3.55
N VAL A 56 -4.52 -2.43 -4.24
CA VAL A 56 -3.24 -2.37 -4.95
C VAL A 56 -2.49 -1.12 -4.53
N ALA A 57 -1.19 -1.24 -4.30
CA ALA A 57 -0.33 -0.10 -4.00
C ALA A 57 0.01 0.67 -5.28
N VAL A 58 -0.20 1.98 -5.25
CA VAL A 58 0.09 2.91 -6.35
C VAL A 58 1.16 3.88 -5.92
N ILE A 59 2.17 4.11 -6.77
CA ILE A 59 3.29 5.01 -6.51
C ILE A 59 3.08 6.31 -7.25
N ASN A 60 3.22 7.42 -6.55
CA ASN A 60 3.35 8.74 -7.14
C ASN A 60 4.85 9.00 -7.41
N GLU A 61 5.25 8.97 -8.68
CA GLU A 61 6.64 9.14 -9.08
C GLU A 61 7.15 10.56 -8.77
N ASP A 62 6.28 11.58 -8.84
CA ASP A 62 6.64 12.98 -8.60
C ASP A 62 7.05 13.26 -7.15
N THR A 63 6.50 12.50 -6.19
CA THR A 63 6.80 12.68 -4.76
C THR A 63 7.70 11.59 -4.20
N CYS A 64 7.94 10.51 -4.96
CA CYS A 64 8.75 9.40 -4.51
C CYS A 64 10.24 9.76 -4.52
N LEU A 65 10.89 9.66 -3.36
CA LEU A 65 12.31 9.99 -3.19
C LEU A 65 13.22 9.22 -4.15
N SER A 66 12.85 8.01 -4.51
CA SER A 66 13.63 7.18 -5.42
C SER A 66 13.64 7.75 -6.84
N PHE A 67 12.48 8.19 -7.33
CA PHE A 67 12.38 8.83 -8.64
C PHE A 67 13.01 10.24 -8.65
N GLN A 68 13.11 10.89 -7.49
CA GLN A 68 13.85 12.14 -7.32
C GLN A 68 15.38 11.95 -7.24
N GLY A 69 15.86 10.72 -7.42
CA GLY A 69 17.28 10.40 -7.48
C GLY A 69 17.93 10.09 -6.13
N MET A 70 17.15 9.96 -5.07
CA MET A 70 17.64 9.45 -3.78
C MET A 70 17.52 7.93 -3.74
N ARG A 71 18.46 7.24 -3.13
CA ARG A 71 18.33 5.81 -2.89
C ARG A 71 17.31 5.54 -1.79
N CYS A 72 16.11 5.13 -2.16
CA CYS A 72 15.05 4.78 -1.23
C CYS A 72 14.45 3.41 -1.59
N GLU A 73 14.55 2.46 -0.67
CA GLU A 73 14.05 1.08 -0.83
C GLU A 73 13.04 0.72 0.28
N VAL A 74 12.46 1.70 0.97
CA VAL A 74 11.67 1.47 2.18
C VAL A 74 10.41 0.66 1.89
N CYS A 75 9.66 0.99 0.83
CA CYS A 75 8.46 0.26 0.43
C CYS A 75 8.77 -1.18 0.01
N TYR A 76 9.86 -1.38 -0.74
CA TYR A 76 10.34 -2.68 -1.16
C TYR A 76 10.69 -3.57 0.05
N ARG A 77 11.50 -3.04 0.99
CA ARG A 77 11.91 -3.77 2.20
C ARG A 77 10.79 -4.00 3.20
N ALA A 78 9.74 -3.18 3.15
CA ALA A 78 8.57 -3.34 4.02
C ALA A 78 7.58 -4.40 3.51
N CYS A 79 7.68 -4.81 2.24
CA CYS A 79 6.73 -5.72 1.62
C CYS A 79 6.92 -7.16 2.12
N PRO A 80 5.86 -7.82 2.63
CA PRO A 80 5.93 -9.23 3.02
C PRO A 80 6.00 -10.19 1.80
N LEU A 81 5.73 -9.66 0.59
CA LEU A 81 5.80 -10.33 -0.70
C LEU A 81 6.90 -9.67 -1.57
N ILE A 82 8.04 -9.43 -0.93
CA ILE A 82 9.23 -8.86 -1.59
C ILE A 82 9.65 -9.76 -2.77
N ASP A 83 10.07 -9.14 -3.89
CA ASP A 83 10.41 -9.77 -5.16
C ASP A 83 9.24 -10.45 -5.91
N GLU A 84 8.09 -10.62 -5.26
CA GLU A 84 6.83 -11.04 -5.89
C GLU A 84 5.98 -9.81 -6.22
N ALA A 85 5.41 -9.16 -5.22
CA ALA A 85 4.47 -8.03 -5.36
C ALA A 85 5.14 -6.66 -5.56
N ILE A 86 6.44 -6.54 -5.26
CA ILE A 86 7.21 -5.32 -5.48
C ILE A 86 8.66 -5.66 -5.84
N ARG A 87 9.19 -4.95 -6.82
CA ARG A 87 10.57 -5.10 -7.31
C ARG A 87 11.25 -3.75 -7.40
N ILE A 88 12.58 -3.73 -7.47
CA ILE A 88 13.35 -2.53 -7.82
C ILE A 88 13.84 -2.68 -9.26
N ASP A 89 13.43 -1.75 -10.10
CA ASP A 89 13.93 -1.61 -11.45
C ASP A 89 15.07 -0.57 -11.45
N TYR A 90 16.22 -0.95 -11.98
CA TYR A 90 17.39 -0.09 -12.07
C TYR A 90 17.39 0.64 -13.40
N ARG A 91 16.94 1.89 -13.39
CA ARG A 91 16.86 2.72 -14.59
C ARG A 91 18.05 3.66 -14.69
N PRO A 92 18.60 3.88 -15.90
CA PRO A 92 19.59 4.93 -16.09
C PRO A 92 19.03 6.30 -15.68
N ARG A 93 19.87 7.10 -15.04
CA ARG A 93 19.51 8.48 -14.72
C ARG A 93 19.90 9.38 -15.88
N GLU A 94 18.96 10.19 -16.37
CA GLU A 94 19.24 11.13 -17.46
C GLU A 94 20.33 12.12 -17.07
N GLY A 95 21.34 12.26 -17.92
CA GLY A 95 22.49 13.14 -17.68
C GLY A 95 23.52 12.63 -16.65
N ASP A 96 23.36 11.43 -16.13
CA ASP A 96 24.27 10.84 -15.14
C ASP A 96 24.67 9.40 -15.56
N ALA A 97 25.92 9.22 -15.94
CA ALA A 97 26.45 7.93 -16.40
C ALA A 97 26.83 6.98 -15.26
N ILE A 98 26.81 7.44 -14.00
CA ILE A 98 27.32 6.70 -12.85
C ILE A 98 26.18 6.20 -11.96
N HIS A 99 25.12 6.99 -11.79
CA HIS A 99 24.04 6.68 -10.87
C HIS A 99 22.79 6.16 -11.57
N ALA A 100 22.13 5.19 -10.95
CA ALA A 100 20.85 4.67 -11.40
C ALA A 100 19.71 5.16 -10.49
N VAL A 101 18.51 5.29 -11.07
CA VAL A 101 17.28 5.42 -10.31
C VAL A 101 16.86 4.03 -9.83
N PHE A 102 16.61 3.87 -8.54
CA PHE A 102 16.11 2.64 -7.90
C PHE A 102 14.58 2.64 -7.95
N ALA A 103 14.00 2.52 -9.15
CA ALA A 103 12.57 2.67 -9.35
C ALA A 103 11.78 1.49 -8.73
N PRO A 104 11.03 1.69 -7.65
CA PRO A 104 10.16 0.64 -7.15
C PRO A 104 9.01 0.41 -8.13
N GLN A 105 8.74 -0.85 -8.45
CA GLN A 105 7.61 -1.29 -9.28
C GLN A 105 6.72 -2.21 -8.48
N VAL A 106 5.42 -1.92 -8.46
CA VAL A 106 4.39 -2.80 -7.91
C VAL A 106 3.91 -3.74 -9.01
N ILE A 107 3.76 -5.02 -8.68
CA ILE A 107 3.16 -6.04 -9.53
C ILE A 107 1.73 -6.21 -9.03
N ASP A 108 0.78 -5.65 -9.77
CA ASP A 108 -0.62 -5.48 -9.33
C ASP A 108 -1.29 -6.82 -9.00
N GLU A 109 -1.02 -7.85 -9.82
CA GLU A 109 -1.60 -9.19 -9.68
C GLU A 109 -1.14 -9.91 -8.40
N ASP A 110 0.05 -9.57 -7.92
CA ASP A 110 0.65 -10.19 -6.74
C ASP A 110 0.54 -9.29 -5.48
N CYS A 111 0.01 -8.06 -5.63
CA CYS A 111 -0.14 -7.12 -4.53
C CYS A 111 -1.37 -7.43 -3.68
N ALA A 112 -1.18 -7.85 -2.44
CA ALA A 112 -2.27 -8.09 -1.49
C ALA A 112 -2.94 -6.83 -0.93
N GLY A 113 -2.42 -5.63 -1.18
CA GLY A 113 -2.95 -4.38 -0.64
C GLY A 113 -2.81 -4.22 0.88
N CYS A 114 -1.83 -4.85 1.51
CA CYS A 114 -1.68 -4.87 2.96
C CYS A 114 -1.34 -3.52 3.60
N GLY A 115 -0.76 -2.58 2.83
CA GLY A 115 -0.47 -1.22 3.23
C GLY A 115 0.82 -1.01 4.02
N LEU A 116 1.66 -2.03 4.21
CA LEU A 116 2.95 -1.87 4.92
C LEU A 116 3.90 -0.90 4.20
N CYS A 117 3.88 -0.89 2.86
CA CYS A 117 4.64 0.07 2.07
C CYS A 117 4.16 1.51 2.31
N GLU A 118 2.85 1.74 2.37
CA GLU A 118 2.25 3.05 2.69
C GLU A 118 2.59 3.47 4.12
N GLN A 119 2.43 2.57 5.10
CA GLN A 119 2.72 2.85 6.50
C GLN A 119 4.17 3.26 6.72
N ARG A 120 5.11 2.66 6.00
CA ARG A 120 6.54 2.86 6.16
C ARG A 120 7.12 3.96 5.27
N CYS A 121 6.36 4.47 4.30
CA CYS A 121 6.83 5.51 3.40
C CYS A 121 7.35 6.72 4.19
N PRO A 122 8.59 7.20 3.95
CA PRO A 122 9.14 8.35 4.64
C PRO A 122 8.51 9.67 4.18
N VAL A 123 7.94 9.71 2.98
CA VAL A 123 7.16 10.85 2.50
C VAL A 123 5.83 10.87 3.24
N SER A 124 5.41 12.05 3.73
CA SER A 124 4.19 12.21 4.52
C SER A 124 3.37 13.44 4.15
N ASP A 125 3.93 14.35 3.36
CA ASP A 125 3.30 15.60 3.00
C ASP A 125 3.38 15.81 1.47
N PRO A 126 2.25 16.11 0.80
CA PRO A 126 0.86 16.13 1.30
C PRO A 126 0.31 14.73 1.63
N ALA A 127 0.90 13.68 1.06
CA ALA A 127 0.53 12.27 1.27
C ALA A 127 1.77 11.36 1.11
N PRO A 128 1.70 10.09 1.54
CA PRO A 128 2.74 9.13 1.20
C PRO A 128 2.90 8.98 -0.32
N ALA A 129 4.15 8.87 -0.78
CA ALA A 129 4.44 8.65 -2.21
C ALA A 129 3.99 7.27 -2.72
N ILE A 130 3.58 6.37 -1.85
CA ILE A 130 2.94 5.10 -2.18
C ILE A 130 1.69 4.95 -1.31
N VAL A 131 0.55 4.71 -1.93
CA VAL A 131 -0.74 4.56 -1.25
C VAL A 131 -1.45 3.29 -1.73
N VAL A 132 -2.21 2.65 -0.85
CA VAL A 132 -3.02 1.50 -1.23
C VAL A 132 -4.40 1.97 -1.67
N VAL A 133 -4.74 1.69 -2.91
CA VAL A 133 -6.07 1.90 -3.47
C VAL A 133 -6.90 0.65 -3.18
N PRO A 134 -8.03 0.78 -2.48
CA PRO A 134 -8.90 -0.37 -2.19
C PRO A 134 -9.43 -1.03 -3.46
N THR A 135 -9.65 -2.34 -3.42
CA THR A 135 -10.26 -3.09 -4.52
C THR A 135 -11.61 -2.46 -4.91
N GLY A 136 -11.80 -2.22 -6.21
CA GLY A 136 -13.00 -1.61 -6.76
C GLY A 136 -13.07 -0.09 -6.66
N ALA A 137 -12.09 0.59 -6.08
CA ALA A 137 -12.02 2.04 -6.09
C ALA A 137 -11.33 2.55 -7.37
N ASP A 138 -11.77 3.72 -7.86
CA ASP A 138 -11.06 4.45 -8.91
C ASP A 138 -9.72 4.97 -8.36
N ALA A 139 -8.62 4.53 -8.96
CA ALA A 139 -7.28 4.83 -8.47
C ALA A 139 -6.94 6.33 -8.58
N ALA A 140 -7.30 6.98 -9.68
CA ALA A 140 -7.00 8.39 -9.91
C ALA A 140 -7.78 9.27 -8.92
N ALA A 141 -9.09 9.05 -8.79
CA ALA A 141 -9.92 9.78 -7.83
C ALA A 141 -9.53 9.51 -6.37
N TYR A 142 -9.07 8.31 -6.06
CA TYR A 142 -8.62 7.96 -4.71
C TYR A 142 -7.31 8.66 -4.34
N THR A 143 -6.32 8.65 -5.24
CA THR A 143 -5.02 9.30 -5.03
C THR A 143 -5.15 10.82 -5.02
N ALA A 144 -5.94 11.43 -5.90
CA ALA A 144 -6.19 12.87 -5.92
C ALA A 144 -6.75 13.36 -4.57
N ARG A 145 -7.76 12.67 -4.02
CA ARG A 145 -8.30 13.00 -2.69
C ARG A 145 -7.26 12.88 -1.57
N ARG A 146 -6.35 11.93 -1.65
CA ARG A 146 -5.29 11.75 -0.66
C ARG A 146 -4.22 12.85 -0.74
N ASN A 147 -3.99 13.39 -1.93
CA ASN A 147 -3.05 14.49 -2.17
C ASN A 147 -3.68 15.88 -1.89
N GLY A 148 -4.97 15.95 -1.57
CA GLY A 148 -5.66 17.23 -1.34
C GLY A 148 -6.01 17.99 -2.62
N GLU A 149 -6.07 17.31 -3.76
CA GLU A 149 -6.36 17.86 -5.09
C GLU A 149 -7.86 17.80 -5.45
N ALA A 150 -8.73 17.35 -4.52
CA ALA A 150 -10.18 17.16 -4.72
C ALA A 150 -11.01 18.07 -3.82
#